data_347d351aae7432f34c2ff344d9280d65
#
_entry.id   347d351aae7432f34c2ff344d9280d65
#
_cell.length_a   1.000
_cell.length_b   1.000
_cell.length_c   1.000
_cell.angle_alpha   90.00
_cell.angle_beta   90.00
_cell.angle_gamma   90.00
#
_symmetry.space_group_name_H-M   'P 1'
#
loop_
_entity.id
_entity.type
_entity.pdbx_description
1 polymer ?
#
loop_
_entity_poly.entity_id
_entity_poly.type
_entity_poly.pdbx_seq_one_letter_code
_entity_poly.pdbx_strand_id
1 'polypeptide(L)'
;LGFRSLLLNSVNADDKEEALGTGFAMEEETSFARTSYLSARDMWTLDESRMRELAGFAIENQRLNDLHARAEKELEQADKAFDDKLWSQFVRHTRSAIGLESRAYPDVKGTQNDVVQGIIFFMALVLPCAYFAERLLITASTIQRQIMGFGAIFLVIWIILSIVHPAFELSNPFVILLAFVIIVLAILVMWIISGRFNEQMKKLRTEVAVIYDTDVSRSSASM
;
A
#
# COMPACT_ATOMS: atom_id res chain seq x y z
N LEU A 1 -11.48 -20.97 -9.85
CA LEU A 1 -11.32 -20.22 -8.59
C LEU A 1 -10.44 -21.07 -7.68
N GLY A 2 -9.13 -20.76 -7.63
CA GLY A 2 -8.21 -21.43 -6.73
C GLY A 2 -8.55 -21.04 -5.28
N PHE A 3 -8.99 -22.00 -4.51
CA PHE A 3 -9.23 -21.85 -3.09
C PHE A 3 -7.87 -21.63 -2.40
N ARG A 4 -7.64 -20.47 -1.85
CA ARG A 4 -6.44 -20.20 -1.05
C ARG A 4 -6.77 -20.46 0.41
N SER A 5 -6.22 -21.53 0.96
CA SER A 5 -6.26 -21.79 2.40
C SER A 5 -5.11 -21.05 3.06
N LEU A 6 -5.41 -20.34 4.15
CA LEU A 6 -4.39 -19.74 5.01
C LEU A 6 -4.17 -20.68 6.21
N LEU A 7 -2.91 -20.87 6.56
CA LEU A 7 -2.48 -21.57 7.77
C LEU A 7 -1.47 -20.66 8.46
N LEU A 8 -1.95 -19.89 9.41
CA LEU A 8 -1.21 -18.81 10.07
C LEU A 8 -0.83 -19.16 11.50
N ASN A 9 -1.51 -20.13 12.12
CA ASN A 9 -1.44 -20.39 13.56
C ASN A 9 -1.80 -19.13 14.37
N SER A 10 -2.90 -18.48 14.00
CA SER A 10 -3.40 -17.30 14.68
C SER A 10 -3.98 -17.66 16.05
N VAL A 11 -3.73 -16.85 17.06
CA VAL A 11 -4.17 -17.11 18.44
C VAL A 11 -5.28 -16.18 18.86
N ASN A 12 -5.11 -14.87 18.67
CA ASN A 12 -6.02 -13.86 19.17
C ASN A 12 -6.25 -12.76 18.13
N ALA A 13 -7.51 -12.40 17.91
CA ALA A 13 -7.88 -11.31 17.00
C ALA A 13 -7.72 -9.91 17.62
N ASP A 14 -7.60 -9.80 18.94
CA ASP A 14 -7.46 -8.52 19.63
C ASP A 14 -6.05 -7.94 19.46
N ASP A 15 -5.06 -8.80 19.31
CA ASP A 15 -3.69 -8.42 19.03
C ASP A 15 -3.38 -8.59 17.53
N LYS A 16 -2.90 -7.52 16.90
CA LYS A 16 -2.60 -7.51 15.47
C LYS A 16 -1.48 -8.50 15.09
N GLU A 17 -0.45 -8.63 15.94
CA GLU A 17 0.67 -9.54 15.69
C GLU A 17 0.22 -10.99 15.85
N GLU A 18 -0.56 -11.30 16.87
CA GLU A 18 -1.13 -12.64 17.11
C GLU A 18 -2.16 -13.02 16.02
N ALA A 19 -2.91 -12.04 15.48
CA ALA A 19 -3.85 -12.26 14.38
C ALA A 19 -3.13 -12.58 13.05
N LEU A 20 -1.93 -12.03 12.83
CA LEU A 20 -1.09 -12.38 11.68
C LEU A 20 -0.52 -13.80 11.78
N GLY A 21 -0.49 -14.35 12.99
CA GLY A 21 -0.04 -15.70 13.29
C GLY A 21 1.48 -15.86 13.36
N THR A 22 1.89 -16.87 14.10
CA THR A 22 3.30 -17.23 14.30
C THR A 22 3.83 -18.22 13.27
N GLY A 23 2.93 -18.79 12.46
CA GLY A 23 3.25 -19.87 11.54
C GLY A 23 3.43 -21.22 12.27
N PHE A 24 3.90 -22.21 11.53
CA PHE A 24 4.17 -23.56 12.06
C PHE A 24 5.65 -23.89 11.88
N ALA A 25 6.31 -24.38 12.94
CA ALA A 25 7.69 -24.83 12.86
C ALA A 25 7.78 -26.16 12.09
N MET A 26 8.50 -26.18 10.98
CA MET A 26 8.62 -27.35 10.10
C MET A 26 9.31 -28.54 10.77
N GLU A 27 10.05 -28.31 11.84
CA GLU A 27 10.76 -29.36 12.59
C GLU A 27 9.84 -30.13 13.55
N GLU A 28 8.74 -29.51 13.97
CA GLU A 28 7.82 -30.10 14.96
C GLU A 28 6.60 -30.76 14.32
N GLU A 29 6.22 -30.35 13.13
CA GLU A 29 4.96 -30.77 12.50
C GLU A 29 5.21 -31.46 11.16
N THR A 30 5.08 -32.77 11.16
CA THR A 30 5.15 -33.60 9.92
C THR A 30 3.81 -33.73 9.21
N SER A 31 2.69 -33.45 9.87
CA SER A 31 1.34 -33.49 9.29
C SER A 31 0.37 -32.56 9.98
N PHE A 32 -0.43 -31.86 9.22
CA PHE A 32 -1.48 -30.97 9.72
C PHE A 32 -2.83 -31.68 9.73
N ALA A 33 -3.35 -31.95 10.93
CA ALA A 33 -4.71 -32.43 11.08
C ALA A 33 -5.71 -31.26 10.96
N ARG A 34 -6.91 -31.53 10.44
CA ARG A 34 -8.01 -30.56 10.38
C ARG A 34 -7.68 -29.26 9.64
N THR A 35 -6.89 -29.30 8.59
CA THR A 35 -6.40 -28.14 7.84
C THR A 35 -7.52 -27.18 7.40
N SER A 36 -8.68 -27.72 7.02
CA SER A 36 -9.83 -26.88 6.64
C SER A 36 -10.38 -26.07 7.82
N TYR A 37 -10.44 -26.68 9.01
CA TYR A 37 -10.89 -25.99 10.22
C TYR A 37 -9.87 -24.92 10.65
N LEU A 38 -8.59 -25.29 10.70
CA LEU A 38 -7.51 -24.35 11.04
C LEU A 38 -7.51 -23.16 10.06
N SER A 39 -7.64 -23.45 8.78
CA SER A 39 -7.72 -22.38 7.76
C SER A 39 -8.94 -21.46 7.95
N ALA A 40 -10.11 -22.02 8.24
CA ALA A 40 -11.30 -21.21 8.50
C ALA A 40 -11.12 -20.31 9.73
N ARG A 41 -10.58 -20.88 10.81
CA ARG A 41 -10.31 -20.16 12.06
C ARG A 41 -9.25 -19.06 11.85
N ASP A 42 -8.16 -19.38 11.20
CA ASP A 42 -7.09 -18.41 10.94
C ASP A 42 -7.56 -17.27 10.03
N MET A 43 -8.36 -17.58 9.02
CA MET A 43 -8.98 -16.53 8.17
C MET A 43 -9.92 -15.65 9.00
N TRP A 44 -10.78 -16.25 9.82
CA TRP A 44 -11.70 -15.51 10.68
C TRP A 44 -10.95 -14.60 11.65
N THR A 45 -9.93 -15.12 12.35
CA THR A 45 -9.13 -14.35 13.31
C THR A 45 -8.42 -13.17 12.65
N LEU A 46 -7.88 -13.38 11.46
CA LEU A 46 -7.21 -12.32 10.70
C LEU A 46 -8.20 -11.26 10.20
N ASP A 47 -9.35 -11.68 9.69
CA ASP A 47 -10.36 -10.76 9.18
C ASP A 47 -11.06 -10.00 10.32
N GLU A 48 -11.29 -10.62 11.49
CA GLU A 48 -11.80 -9.95 12.69
C GLU A 48 -10.86 -8.79 13.11
N SER A 49 -9.55 -9.07 13.19
CA SER A 49 -8.57 -8.03 13.52
C SER A 49 -8.59 -6.86 12.51
N ARG A 50 -8.67 -7.17 11.22
CA ARG A 50 -8.73 -6.17 10.15
C ARG A 50 -10.04 -5.37 10.15
N MET A 51 -11.17 -6.05 10.33
CA MET A 51 -12.49 -5.41 10.37
C MET A 51 -12.61 -4.48 11.56
N ARG A 52 -12.06 -4.87 12.71
CA ARG A 52 -12.00 -4.04 13.92
C ARG A 52 -11.14 -2.80 13.69
N GLU A 53 -9.99 -2.95 13.04
CA GLU A 53 -9.14 -1.82 12.65
C GLU A 53 -9.88 -0.86 11.71
N LEU A 54 -10.60 -1.37 10.69
CA LEU A 54 -11.41 -0.56 9.79
C LEU A 54 -12.58 0.13 10.50
N ALA A 55 -13.26 -0.57 11.41
CA ALA A 55 -14.37 -0.01 12.20
C ALA A 55 -13.89 1.16 13.10
N GLY A 56 -12.67 1.11 13.62
CA GLY A 56 -12.03 2.22 14.33
C GLY A 56 -11.97 3.52 13.52
N PHE A 57 -12.01 3.42 12.19
CA PHE A 57 -12.05 4.55 11.25
C PHE A 57 -13.43 4.81 10.64
N ALA A 58 -14.49 4.28 11.26
CA ALA A 58 -15.87 4.35 10.77
C ALA A 58 -16.06 3.75 9.36
N ILE A 59 -15.20 2.80 8.97
CA ILE A 59 -15.31 2.06 7.72
C ILE A 59 -15.97 0.72 8.05
N GLU A 60 -17.28 0.66 7.89
CA GLU A 60 -18.08 -0.53 8.16
C GLU A 60 -18.81 -0.99 6.90
N ASN A 61 -18.88 -2.30 6.71
CA ASN A 61 -19.69 -2.92 5.67
C ASN A 61 -20.60 -3.96 6.31
N GLN A 62 -21.89 -3.65 6.40
CA GLN A 62 -22.87 -4.51 7.04
C GLN A 62 -22.91 -5.93 6.46
N ARG A 63 -22.74 -6.06 5.14
CA ARG A 63 -22.71 -7.38 4.48
C ARG A 63 -21.51 -8.21 4.95
N LEU A 64 -20.34 -7.58 5.13
CA LEU A 64 -19.14 -8.25 5.63
C LEU A 64 -19.34 -8.66 7.08
N ASN A 65 -19.87 -7.77 7.92
CA ASN A 65 -20.18 -8.05 9.31
C ASN A 65 -21.14 -9.24 9.44
N ASP A 66 -22.17 -9.32 8.59
CA ASP A 66 -23.13 -10.43 8.57
C ASP A 66 -22.47 -11.77 8.15
N LEU A 67 -21.60 -11.75 7.14
CA LEU A 67 -20.89 -12.96 6.70
C LEU A 67 -19.92 -13.45 7.78
N HIS A 68 -19.18 -12.55 8.37
CA HIS A 68 -18.19 -12.81 9.40
C HIS A 68 -18.84 -13.34 10.70
N ALA A 69 -19.88 -12.70 11.20
CA ALA A 69 -20.64 -13.17 12.36
C ALA A 69 -21.32 -14.55 12.13
N ARG A 70 -21.70 -14.86 10.90
CA ARG A 70 -22.19 -16.20 10.56
C ARG A 70 -21.07 -17.22 10.52
N ALA A 71 -19.88 -16.86 10.05
CA ALA A 71 -18.72 -17.73 10.06
C ALA A 71 -18.29 -18.08 11.49
N GLU A 72 -18.32 -17.11 12.41
CA GLU A 72 -18.09 -17.33 13.85
C GLU A 72 -19.02 -18.40 14.41
N LYS A 73 -20.32 -18.26 14.20
CA LYS A 73 -21.31 -19.25 14.68
C LYS A 73 -21.06 -20.65 14.12
N GLU A 74 -20.67 -20.73 12.86
CA GLU A 74 -20.33 -22.02 12.23
C GLU A 74 -19.04 -22.61 12.84
N LEU A 75 -18.04 -21.80 13.17
CA LEU A 75 -16.82 -22.23 13.88
C LEU A 75 -17.15 -22.74 15.30
N GLU A 76 -17.98 -22.01 16.06
CA GLU A 76 -18.44 -22.47 17.39
C GLU A 76 -19.19 -23.80 17.32
N GLN A 77 -20.03 -23.98 16.30
CA GLN A 77 -20.76 -25.24 16.10
C GLN A 77 -19.81 -26.37 15.68
N ALA A 78 -18.77 -26.05 14.91
CA ALA A 78 -17.75 -27.02 14.57
C ALA A 78 -16.99 -27.47 15.82
N ASP A 79 -16.61 -26.55 16.71
CA ASP A 79 -15.93 -26.89 17.97
C ASP A 79 -16.79 -27.82 18.86
N LYS A 80 -18.06 -27.46 19.06
CA LYS A 80 -18.99 -28.31 19.81
C LYS A 80 -19.14 -29.69 19.18
N ALA A 81 -19.31 -29.76 17.85
CA ALA A 81 -19.41 -31.04 17.15
C ALA A 81 -18.10 -31.87 17.24
N PHE A 82 -16.95 -31.22 17.32
CA PHE A 82 -15.68 -31.88 17.52
C PHE A 82 -15.58 -32.50 18.92
N ASP A 83 -15.94 -31.75 19.96
CA ASP A 83 -15.93 -32.20 21.36
C ASP A 83 -16.92 -33.36 21.57
N ASP A 84 -18.07 -33.28 20.95
CA ASP A 84 -19.11 -34.34 20.96
C ASP A 84 -18.79 -35.52 20.03
N LYS A 85 -17.63 -35.50 19.31
CA LYS A 85 -17.22 -36.52 18.33
C LYS A 85 -18.18 -36.74 17.17
N LEU A 86 -18.98 -35.72 16.85
CA LEU A 86 -19.96 -35.73 15.74
C LEU A 86 -19.28 -35.31 14.43
N TRP A 87 -18.41 -36.17 13.87
CA TRP A 87 -17.51 -35.88 12.76
C TRP A 87 -18.22 -35.33 11.50
N SER A 88 -19.40 -35.84 11.18
CA SER A 88 -20.17 -35.38 10.03
C SER A 88 -20.64 -33.93 10.19
N GLN A 89 -21.04 -33.56 11.41
CA GLN A 89 -21.44 -32.19 11.75
C GLN A 89 -20.22 -31.27 11.78
N PHE A 90 -19.13 -31.70 12.38
CA PHE A 90 -17.86 -30.98 12.36
C PHE A 90 -17.42 -30.60 10.95
N VAL A 91 -17.38 -31.57 10.03
CA VAL A 91 -17.01 -31.33 8.64
C VAL A 91 -18.01 -30.39 7.93
N ARG A 92 -19.30 -30.51 8.21
CA ARG A 92 -20.32 -29.63 7.63
C ARG A 92 -20.13 -28.18 8.08
N HIS A 93 -20.02 -27.95 9.39
CA HIS A 93 -19.86 -26.61 9.94
C HIS A 93 -18.52 -25.99 9.52
N THR A 94 -17.43 -26.75 9.51
CA THR A 94 -16.14 -26.32 8.99
C THR A 94 -16.22 -25.85 7.52
N ARG A 95 -16.90 -26.62 6.67
CA ARG A 95 -17.10 -26.24 5.26
C ARG A 95 -17.97 -24.99 5.09
N SER A 96 -18.95 -24.83 5.95
CA SER A 96 -19.79 -23.63 5.98
C SER A 96 -18.96 -22.40 6.37
N ALA A 97 -18.20 -22.49 7.45
CA ALA A 97 -17.34 -21.42 7.93
C ALA A 97 -16.32 -20.98 6.86
N ILE A 98 -15.57 -21.93 6.29
CA ILE A 98 -14.59 -21.61 5.25
C ILE A 98 -15.25 -21.03 3.98
N GLY A 99 -16.49 -21.46 3.67
CA GLY A 99 -17.25 -20.93 2.55
C GLY A 99 -17.72 -19.48 2.79
N LEU A 100 -18.01 -19.10 4.03
CA LEU A 100 -18.36 -17.74 4.41
C LEU A 100 -17.11 -16.83 4.39
N GLU A 101 -16.04 -17.26 5.05
CA GLU A 101 -14.77 -16.52 5.08
C GLU A 101 -14.13 -16.34 3.69
N SER A 102 -14.22 -17.35 2.83
CA SER A 102 -13.72 -17.24 1.46
C SER A 102 -14.44 -16.16 0.63
N ARG A 103 -15.62 -15.72 1.07
CA ARG A 103 -16.36 -14.60 0.46
C ARG A 103 -16.06 -13.27 1.15
N ALA A 104 -15.85 -13.29 2.48
CA ALA A 104 -15.54 -12.09 3.26
C ALA A 104 -14.09 -11.63 3.04
N TYR A 105 -13.14 -12.52 3.09
CA TYR A 105 -11.70 -12.25 3.01
C TYR A 105 -11.27 -11.39 1.82
N PRO A 106 -11.69 -11.64 0.55
CA PRO A 106 -11.31 -10.78 -0.56
C PRO A 106 -11.84 -9.37 -0.44
N ASP A 107 -13.05 -9.21 0.11
CA ASP A 107 -13.69 -7.91 0.26
C ASP A 107 -13.05 -7.10 1.39
N VAL A 108 -12.70 -7.74 2.52
CA VAL A 108 -11.94 -7.12 3.63
C VAL A 108 -10.59 -6.64 3.13
N LYS A 109 -9.85 -7.52 2.44
CA LYS A 109 -8.56 -7.17 1.84
C LYS A 109 -8.69 -6.08 0.78
N GLY A 110 -9.75 -6.10 -0.02
CA GLY A 110 -10.05 -5.07 -1.01
C GLY A 110 -10.24 -3.72 -0.35
N THR A 111 -11.06 -3.64 0.70
CA THR A 111 -11.30 -2.41 1.45
C THR A 111 -10.01 -1.82 2.03
N GLN A 112 -9.14 -2.64 2.62
CA GLN A 112 -7.83 -2.16 3.08
C GLN A 112 -6.97 -1.59 1.94
N ASN A 113 -6.93 -2.27 0.79
CA ASN A 113 -6.18 -1.77 -0.36
C ASN A 113 -6.75 -0.45 -0.89
N ASP A 114 -8.07 -0.29 -0.91
CA ASP A 114 -8.73 0.93 -1.37
C ASP A 114 -8.38 2.11 -0.46
N VAL A 115 -8.31 1.90 0.86
CA VAL A 115 -7.85 2.91 1.82
C VAL A 115 -6.40 3.31 1.53
N VAL A 116 -5.51 2.34 1.32
CA VAL A 116 -4.09 2.63 0.98
C VAL A 116 -3.98 3.40 -0.34
N GLN A 117 -4.75 3.02 -1.35
CA GLN A 117 -4.79 3.77 -2.62
C GLN A 117 -5.30 5.20 -2.43
N GLY A 118 -6.32 5.39 -1.59
CA GLY A 118 -6.81 6.71 -1.21
C GLY A 118 -5.71 7.58 -0.59
N ILE A 119 -4.91 7.04 0.33
CA ILE A 119 -3.78 7.75 0.95
C ILE A 119 -2.75 8.14 -0.10
N ILE A 120 -2.38 7.22 -1.00
CA ILE A 120 -1.44 7.50 -2.10
C ILE A 120 -1.96 8.63 -2.98
N PHE A 121 -3.26 8.61 -3.31
CA PHE A 121 -3.89 9.68 -4.09
C PHE A 121 -3.83 11.05 -3.37
N PHE A 122 -4.16 11.09 -2.07
CA PHE A 122 -4.05 12.32 -1.28
C PHE A 122 -2.61 12.84 -1.23
N MET A 123 -1.64 11.97 -1.02
CA MET A 123 -0.23 12.35 -1.02
C MET A 123 0.23 12.88 -2.38
N ALA A 124 -0.24 12.29 -3.49
CA ALA A 124 0.03 12.82 -4.83
C ALA A 124 -0.55 14.23 -5.03
N LEU A 125 -1.69 14.53 -4.40
CA LEU A 125 -2.32 15.86 -4.45
C LEU A 125 -1.57 16.89 -3.57
N VAL A 126 -0.92 16.45 -2.51
CA VAL A 126 -0.10 17.31 -1.65
C VAL A 126 1.10 17.89 -2.39
N LEU A 127 1.68 17.16 -3.35
CA LEU A 127 2.83 17.65 -4.14
C LEU A 127 2.53 18.97 -4.88
N PRO A 128 1.52 19.07 -5.76
CA PRO A 128 1.18 20.32 -6.40
C PRO A 128 0.73 21.38 -5.39
N CYS A 129 0.00 20.99 -4.34
CA CYS A 129 -0.41 21.90 -3.28
C CYS A 129 0.80 22.54 -2.59
N ALA A 130 1.80 21.77 -2.20
CA ALA A 130 3.03 22.26 -1.58
C ALA A 130 3.82 23.17 -2.55
N TYR A 131 3.83 22.84 -3.85
CA TYR A 131 4.48 23.67 -4.87
C TYR A 131 3.81 25.03 -5.00
N PHE A 132 2.49 25.07 -5.12
CA PHE A 132 1.77 26.33 -5.21
C PHE A 132 1.84 27.15 -3.91
N ALA A 133 1.80 26.48 -2.76
CA ALA A 133 1.96 27.13 -1.47
C ALA A 133 3.36 27.76 -1.31
N GLU A 134 4.43 27.07 -1.76
CA GLU A 134 5.77 27.67 -1.78
C GLU A 134 5.81 28.93 -2.65
N ARG A 135 5.21 28.88 -3.85
CA ARG A 135 5.16 30.02 -4.77
C ARG A 135 4.37 31.20 -4.23
N LEU A 136 3.29 30.96 -3.47
CA LEU A 136 2.45 31.99 -2.90
C LEU A 136 3.02 32.60 -1.60
N LEU A 137 3.59 31.75 -0.73
CA LEU A 137 3.98 32.17 0.62
C LEU A 137 5.45 32.59 0.70
N ILE A 138 6.35 31.89 0.01
CA ILE A 138 7.80 32.09 0.16
C ILE A 138 8.39 32.86 -1.01
N THR A 139 7.95 32.59 -2.25
CA THR A 139 8.41 33.25 -3.48
C THR A 139 9.94 33.36 -3.55
N ALA A 140 10.64 32.26 -3.27
CA ALA A 140 12.09 32.28 -3.15
C ALA A 140 12.75 32.55 -4.52
N SER A 141 13.76 33.43 -4.53
CA SER A 141 14.48 33.84 -5.72
C SER A 141 15.55 32.83 -6.19
N THR A 142 16.01 31.95 -5.32
CA THR A 142 17.06 30.96 -5.62
C THR A 142 16.50 29.55 -5.58
N ILE A 143 16.96 28.71 -6.51
CA ILE A 143 16.52 27.30 -6.63
C ILE A 143 16.68 26.52 -5.32
N GLN A 144 17.80 26.74 -4.61
CA GLN A 144 18.05 26.07 -3.33
C GLN A 144 16.99 26.42 -2.28
N ARG A 145 16.64 27.71 -2.15
CA ARG A 145 15.59 28.15 -1.22
C ARG A 145 14.20 27.68 -1.64
N GLN A 146 13.93 27.57 -2.94
CA GLN A 146 12.67 26.99 -3.45
C GLN A 146 12.54 25.52 -3.04
N ILE A 147 13.59 24.71 -3.24
CA ILE A 147 13.58 23.29 -2.85
C ILE A 147 13.41 23.14 -1.33
N MET A 148 14.11 23.96 -0.53
CA MET A 148 13.97 23.94 0.92
C MET A 148 12.56 24.38 1.37
N GLY A 149 12.01 25.44 0.78
CA GLY A 149 10.66 25.94 1.05
C GLY A 149 9.58 24.91 0.69
N PHE A 150 9.69 24.31 -0.50
CA PHE A 150 8.80 23.23 -0.92
C PHE A 150 8.86 22.03 0.04
N GLY A 151 10.07 21.57 0.40
CA GLY A 151 10.26 20.46 1.32
C GLY A 151 9.70 20.75 2.72
N ALA A 152 9.90 21.97 3.23
CA ALA A 152 9.35 22.37 4.53
C ALA A 152 7.82 22.39 4.52
N ILE A 153 7.20 23.00 3.50
CA ILE A 153 5.73 23.04 3.36
C ILE A 153 5.16 21.63 3.19
N PHE A 154 5.77 20.81 2.34
CA PHE A 154 5.37 19.42 2.14
C PHE A 154 5.39 18.63 3.46
N LEU A 155 6.44 18.79 4.24
CA LEU A 155 6.60 18.10 5.53
C LEU A 155 5.57 18.57 6.55
N VAL A 156 5.27 19.88 6.60
CA VAL A 156 4.22 20.44 7.48
C VAL A 156 2.85 19.89 7.10
N ILE A 157 2.50 19.89 5.81
CA ILE A 157 1.22 19.33 5.34
C ILE A 157 1.14 17.83 5.66
N TRP A 158 2.23 17.07 5.45
CA TRP A 158 2.29 15.66 5.77
C TRP A 158 2.07 15.39 7.27
N ILE A 159 2.71 16.16 8.17
CA ILE A 159 2.50 16.04 9.61
C ILE A 159 1.04 16.31 9.97
N ILE A 160 0.45 17.37 9.42
CA ILE A 160 -0.96 17.70 9.66
C ILE A 160 -1.87 16.57 9.20
N LEU A 161 -1.66 16.05 8.00
CA LEU A 161 -2.43 14.91 7.46
C LEU A 161 -2.25 13.64 8.32
N SER A 162 -1.04 13.35 8.78
CA SER A 162 -0.76 12.19 9.62
C SER A 162 -1.46 12.23 10.97
N ILE A 163 -1.76 13.44 11.49
CA ILE A 163 -2.45 13.61 12.78
C ILE A 163 -3.97 13.67 12.58
N VAL A 164 -4.43 14.34 11.52
CA VAL A 164 -5.85 14.66 11.33
C VAL A 164 -6.60 13.57 10.56
N HIS A 165 -5.92 12.91 9.62
CA HIS A 165 -6.61 11.98 8.73
C HIS A 165 -6.43 10.53 9.20
N PRO A 166 -7.51 9.87 9.66
CA PRO A 166 -7.45 8.54 10.28
C PRO A 166 -6.88 7.46 9.35
N ALA A 167 -7.00 7.58 8.04
CA ALA A 167 -6.45 6.61 7.11
C ALA A 167 -4.92 6.45 7.21
N PHE A 168 -4.19 7.43 7.71
CA PHE A 168 -2.74 7.33 7.91
C PHE A 168 -2.35 6.42 9.10
N GLU A 169 -3.27 6.12 10.02
CA GLU A 169 -3.04 5.13 11.09
C GLU A 169 -3.13 3.69 10.57
N LEU A 170 -3.95 3.44 9.53
CA LEU A 170 -4.06 2.11 8.91
C LEU A 170 -2.80 1.65 8.18
N SER A 171 -1.97 2.56 7.75
CA SER A 171 -0.73 2.27 7.04
C SER A 171 0.41 3.01 7.69
N ASN A 172 1.61 2.41 7.68
CA ASN A 172 2.77 3.06 8.25
C ASN A 172 3.08 4.37 7.50
N PRO A 173 2.83 5.56 8.08
CA PRO A 173 2.93 6.83 7.38
C PRO A 173 4.37 7.14 6.95
N PHE A 174 5.37 6.58 7.63
CA PHE A 174 6.78 6.73 7.27
C PHE A 174 7.15 5.99 5.99
N VAL A 175 6.58 4.81 5.74
CA VAL A 175 6.83 4.06 4.51
C VAL A 175 6.27 4.83 3.31
N ILE A 176 5.08 5.40 3.45
CA ILE A 176 4.47 6.23 2.40
C ILE A 176 5.29 7.49 2.16
N LEU A 177 5.70 8.19 3.23
CA LEU A 177 6.57 9.35 3.13
C LEU A 177 7.87 9.01 2.40
N LEU A 178 8.54 7.91 2.78
CA LEU A 178 9.78 7.46 2.15
C LEU A 178 9.59 7.18 0.65
N ALA A 179 8.51 6.50 0.28
CA ALA A 179 8.19 6.24 -1.12
C ALA A 179 8.02 7.55 -1.91
N PHE A 180 7.31 8.54 -1.35
CA PHE A 180 7.16 9.85 -1.99
C PHE A 180 8.45 10.63 -2.09
N VAL A 181 9.31 10.60 -1.06
CA VAL A 181 10.63 11.22 -1.10
C VAL A 181 11.48 10.63 -2.22
N ILE A 182 11.46 9.30 -2.39
CA ILE A 182 12.17 8.62 -3.48
C ILE A 182 11.65 9.07 -4.85
N ILE A 183 10.33 9.17 -5.02
CA ILE A 183 9.71 9.63 -6.27
C ILE A 183 10.12 11.07 -6.58
N VAL A 184 10.06 11.97 -5.60
CA VAL A 184 10.47 13.38 -5.76
C VAL A 184 11.94 13.48 -6.13
N LEU A 185 12.82 12.71 -5.47
CA LEU A 185 14.24 12.65 -5.81
C LEU A 185 14.46 12.13 -7.23
N ALA A 186 13.75 11.09 -7.65
CA ALA A 186 13.84 10.57 -9.02
C ALA A 186 13.44 11.61 -10.06
N ILE A 187 12.34 12.35 -9.84
CA ILE A 187 11.90 13.45 -10.70
C ILE A 187 12.95 14.56 -10.76
N LEU A 188 13.54 14.94 -9.61
CA LEU A 188 14.56 15.98 -9.53
C LEU A 188 15.82 15.57 -10.29
N VAL A 189 16.29 14.33 -10.12
CA VAL A 189 17.44 13.80 -10.86
C VAL A 189 17.16 13.77 -12.36
N MET A 190 15.97 13.30 -12.77
CA MET A 190 15.56 13.30 -14.16
C MET A 190 15.56 14.71 -14.76
N TRP A 191 15.06 15.70 -14.02
CA TRP A 191 15.04 17.10 -14.46
C TRP A 191 16.46 17.67 -14.63
N ILE A 192 17.38 17.39 -13.69
CA ILE A 192 18.79 17.82 -13.77
C ILE A 192 19.45 17.18 -14.98
N ILE A 193 19.29 15.88 -15.19
CA ILE A 193 19.88 15.15 -16.32
C ILE A 193 19.35 15.70 -17.64
N SER A 194 18.03 15.91 -17.76
CA SER A 194 17.41 16.47 -18.96
C SER A 194 17.90 17.88 -19.26
N GLY A 195 18.08 18.71 -18.23
CA GLY A 195 18.64 20.05 -18.36
C GLY A 195 20.09 20.03 -18.91
N ARG A 196 20.93 19.18 -18.32
CA ARG A 196 22.31 18.99 -18.78
C ARG A 196 22.41 18.44 -20.20
N PHE A 197 21.56 17.47 -20.52
CA PHE A 197 21.51 16.91 -21.88
C PHE A 197 21.10 17.94 -22.90
N ASN A 198 20.08 18.76 -22.63
CA ASN A 198 19.64 19.82 -23.52
C ASN A 198 20.71 20.90 -23.72
N GLU A 199 21.49 21.26 -22.69
CA GLU A 199 22.60 22.19 -22.83
C GLU A 199 23.70 21.62 -23.74
N GLN A 200 24.04 20.35 -23.57
CA GLN A 200 25.06 19.69 -24.39
C GLN A 200 24.61 19.56 -25.86
N MET A 201 23.34 19.20 -26.08
CA MET A 201 22.78 19.14 -27.42
C MET A 201 22.74 20.49 -28.12
N LYS A 202 22.49 21.59 -27.39
CA LYS A 202 22.59 22.94 -27.95
C LYS A 202 24.03 23.28 -28.35
N LYS A 203 25.04 22.96 -27.51
CA LYS A 203 26.45 23.18 -27.84
C LYS A 203 26.86 22.41 -29.09
N LEU A 204 26.52 21.12 -29.16
CA LEU A 204 26.83 20.29 -30.34
C LEU A 204 26.19 20.83 -31.60
N ARG A 205 24.93 21.29 -31.55
CA ARG A 205 24.26 21.94 -32.71
C ARG A 205 25.00 23.17 -33.15
N THR A 206 25.47 23.99 -32.23
CA THR A 206 26.19 25.23 -32.55
C THR A 206 27.56 24.92 -33.20
N GLU A 207 28.28 23.92 -32.66
CA GLU A 207 29.56 23.47 -33.22
C GLU A 207 29.42 22.90 -34.63
N VAL A 208 28.40 22.06 -34.86
CA VAL A 208 28.08 21.50 -36.18
C VAL A 208 27.71 22.59 -37.16
N ALA A 209 26.91 23.59 -36.74
CA ALA A 209 26.53 24.73 -37.60
C ALA A 209 27.76 25.56 -38.00
N VAL A 210 28.71 25.80 -37.08
CA VAL A 210 29.94 26.54 -37.39
C VAL A 210 30.83 25.77 -38.36
N ILE A 211 30.95 24.45 -38.20
CA ILE A 211 31.74 23.60 -39.12
C ILE A 211 31.13 23.65 -40.53
N TYR A 212 29.77 23.56 -40.64
CA TYR A 212 29.11 23.61 -41.95
C TYR A 212 29.27 24.95 -42.63
N ASP A 213 29.18 26.05 -41.89
CA ASP A 213 29.35 27.42 -42.44
C ASP A 213 30.80 27.70 -42.95
N THR A 214 31.82 27.15 -42.20
CA THR A 214 33.22 27.23 -42.61
C THR A 214 33.53 26.38 -43.84
N ASP A 215 32.93 25.21 -44.02
CA ASP A 215 33.11 24.37 -45.20
C ASP A 215 32.45 24.99 -46.45
N VAL A 216 31.26 25.56 -46.31
CA VAL A 216 30.59 26.24 -47.42
C VAL A 216 31.35 27.50 -47.85
N SER A 217 31.89 28.28 -46.91
CA SER A 217 32.71 29.46 -47.21
C SER A 217 34.02 29.11 -47.91
N ARG A 218 34.68 28.00 -47.54
CA ARG A 218 35.87 27.49 -48.21
C ARG A 218 35.60 27.03 -49.65
N SER A 219 34.51 26.33 -49.85
CA SER A 219 34.16 25.85 -51.20
C SER A 219 33.79 26.99 -52.19
N SER A 220 33.21 28.08 -51.67
CA SER A 220 32.88 29.25 -52.48
C SER A 220 34.11 30.15 -52.78
N ALA A 221 35.20 30.08 -51.99
CA ALA A 221 36.42 30.84 -52.24
C ALA A 221 37.39 30.15 -53.20
N SER A 222 37.12 28.90 -53.58
CA SER A 222 37.94 28.07 -54.49
C SER A 222 37.39 28.00 -55.94
N MET A 223 36.33 28.71 -56.23
CA MET A 223 35.79 28.95 -57.59
C MET A 223 36.19 30.33 -58.05
#